data_a9ab86685b677e14d8d38a8025459bfc
#
_entry.id   a9ab86685b677e14d8d38a8025459bfc
#
_cell.length_a   1.000
_cell.length_b   1.000
_cell.length_c   1.000
_cell.angle_alpha   90.00
_cell.angle_beta   90.00
_cell.angle_gamma   90.00
#
_symmetry.space_group_name_H-M   'P 1'
#
loop_
_entity.id
_entity.type
_entity.pdbx_description
1 polymer ?
#
loop_
_entity_poly.entity_id
_entity_poly.type
_entity_poly.pdbx_seq_one_letter_code
_entity_poly.pdbx_strand_id
1 'polypeptide(L)'
;MLYCLVCIDKEDSIETRMQNREEHLRYVKETNVVKFAGPFLSEEDTMIGSLIVIDVQNKEAAELWSINDPYKKADLFKKTEIFKFKHLI
;
A
#
# COMPACT_ATOMS: atom_id res chain seq x y z
N MET A 1 -7.36 -13.53 -7.43
CA MET A 1 -8.23 -12.35 -7.55
C MET A 1 -7.46 -11.09 -7.19
N LEU A 2 -7.71 -10.03 -7.92
CA LEU A 2 -7.01 -8.77 -7.64
C LEU A 2 -7.80 -7.92 -6.66
N TYR A 3 -7.06 -7.28 -5.77
CA TYR A 3 -7.57 -6.29 -4.84
C TYR A 3 -6.70 -5.05 -4.92
N CYS A 4 -7.36 -3.90 -4.96
CA CYS A 4 -6.69 -2.61 -5.05
C CYS A 4 -6.75 -1.95 -3.67
N LEU A 5 -5.58 -1.64 -3.12
CA LEU A 5 -5.46 -0.95 -1.84
C LEU A 5 -5.14 0.51 -2.14
N VAL A 6 -6.00 1.40 -1.62
CA VAL A 6 -5.80 2.84 -1.72
C VAL A 6 -5.46 3.34 -0.32
N CYS A 7 -4.22 3.73 -0.13
CA CYS A 7 -3.69 4.11 1.17
C CYS A 7 -3.34 5.59 1.15
N ILE A 8 -3.93 6.35 2.06
CA ILE A 8 -3.68 7.79 2.17
C ILE A 8 -2.88 8.03 3.44
N ASP A 9 -1.73 8.69 3.31
CA ASP A 9 -0.86 8.98 4.44
C ASP A 9 -1.47 10.04 5.35
N LYS A 10 -1.10 10.00 6.63
CA LYS A 10 -1.36 11.11 7.53
C LYS A 10 -0.61 12.35 7.04
N GLU A 11 -1.10 13.52 7.38
CA GLU A 11 -0.45 14.77 6.99
C GLU A 11 0.97 14.83 7.57
N ASP A 12 1.86 15.48 6.84
CA ASP A 12 3.25 15.71 7.26
C ASP A 12 3.98 14.42 7.69
N SER A 13 3.77 13.34 6.95
CA SER A 13 4.30 12.02 7.31
C SER A 13 5.38 11.52 6.36
N ILE A 14 5.98 12.39 5.56
CA ILE A 14 7.02 11.97 4.61
C ILE A 14 8.20 11.31 5.32
N GLU A 15 8.57 11.80 6.49
CA GLU A 15 9.68 11.19 7.25
C GLU A 15 9.34 9.78 7.70
N THR A 16 8.12 9.57 8.20
CA THR A 16 7.66 8.23 8.59
C THR A 16 7.68 7.28 7.40
N ARG A 17 7.23 7.76 6.24
CA ARG A 17 7.25 6.98 5.02
C ARG A 17 8.68 6.59 4.63
N MET A 18 9.59 7.54 4.65
CA MET A 18 10.98 7.29 4.24
C MET A 18 11.70 6.37 5.23
N GLN A 19 11.43 6.52 6.52
CA GLN A 19 12.04 5.65 7.55
C GLN A 19 11.60 4.19 7.43
N ASN A 20 10.42 3.93 6.89
CA ASN A 20 9.85 2.59 6.79
C ASN A 20 9.83 2.05 5.37
N ARG A 21 10.39 2.79 4.41
CA ARG A 21 10.32 2.44 2.99
C ARG A 21 11.05 1.14 2.67
N GLU A 22 12.24 0.96 3.22
CA GLU A 22 13.03 -0.24 2.96
C GLU A 22 12.32 -1.49 3.47
N GLU A 23 11.77 -1.44 4.67
CA GLU A 23 11.00 -2.53 5.25
C GLU A 23 9.77 -2.84 4.41
N HIS A 24 9.06 -1.81 3.98
CA HIS A 24 7.89 -1.96 3.12
C HIS A 24 8.25 -2.64 1.80
N LEU A 25 9.30 -2.19 1.13
CA LEU A 25 9.71 -2.78 -0.15
C LEU A 25 10.16 -4.23 0.02
N ARG A 26 10.81 -4.55 1.13
CA ARG A 26 11.18 -5.93 1.46
C ARG A 26 9.93 -6.80 1.62
N TYR A 27 8.94 -6.31 2.34
CA TYR A 27 7.67 -7.01 2.54
C TYR A 27 6.96 -7.26 1.21
N VAL A 28 6.90 -6.25 0.34
CA VAL A 28 6.33 -6.38 -1.00
C VAL A 28 7.02 -7.49 -1.78
N LYS A 29 8.33 -7.51 -1.75
CA LYS A 29 9.13 -8.50 -2.46
C LYS A 29 8.94 -9.90 -1.89
N GLU A 30 9.00 -10.04 -0.57
CA GLU A 30 8.93 -11.34 0.10
C GLU A 30 7.56 -12.00 -0.01
N THR A 31 6.48 -11.20 0.05
CA THR A 31 5.13 -11.78 -0.06
C THR A 31 4.78 -12.15 -1.48
N ASN A 32 5.41 -11.54 -2.46
CA ASN A 32 5.28 -11.88 -3.88
C ASN A 32 3.83 -11.91 -4.40
N VAL A 33 2.96 -11.08 -3.85
CA VAL A 33 1.56 -10.97 -4.30
C VAL A 33 1.26 -9.66 -5.01
N VAL A 34 2.17 -8.68 -4.95
CA VAL A 34 1.96 -7.37 -5.55
C VAL A 34 2.16 -7.44 -7.05
N LYS A 35 1.14 -7.04 -7.81
CA LYS A 35 1.21 -7.00 -9.28
C LYS A 35 1.80 -5.69 -9.75
N PHE A 36 1.38 -4.60 -9.19
CA PHE A 36 1.99 -3.30 -9.41
C PHE A 36 1.62 -2.38 -8.25
N ALA A 37 2.44 -1.38 -8.02
CA ALA A 37 2.24 -0.43 -6.94
C ALA A 37 3.02 0.84 -7.22
N GLY A 38 2.61 1.92 -6.56
CA GLY A 38 3.33 3.17 -6.64
C GLY A 38 2.76 4.17 -5.66
N PRO A 39 3.51 5.21 -5.35
CA PRO A 39 3.03 6.25 -4.45
C PRO A 39 2.10 7.22 -5.18
N PHE A 40 1.11 7.73 -4.44
CA PHE A 40 0.40 8.92 -4.87
C PHE A 40 1.28 10.13 -4.58
N LEU A 41 1.27 11.09 -5.48
CA LEU A 41 2.08 12.30 -5.34
C LEU A 41 1.16 13.53 -5.23
N SER A 42 1.59 14.48 -4.41
CA SER A 42 0.98 15.81 -4.40
C SER A 42 1.38 16.54 -5.69
N GLU A 43 0.80 17.71 -5.92
CA GLU A 43 1.16 18.52 -7.08
C GLU A 43 2.63 18.94 -7.04
N GLU A 44 3.26 18.95 -5.86
CA GLU A 44 4.69 19.25 -5.69
C GLU A 44 5.57 18.01 -5.70
N ASP A 45 5.00 16.86 -6.11
CA ASP A 45 5.72 15.58 -6.22
C ASP A 45 6.15 14.98 -4.88
N THR A 46 5.48 15.34 -3.79
CA THR A 46 5.70 14.71 -2.50
C THR A 46 4.82 13.45 -2.38
N MET A 47 5.39 12.36 -1.91
CA MET A 47 4.62 11.13 -1.70
C MET A 47 3.62 11.30 -0.57
N ILE A 48 2.34 11.05 -0.84
CA ILE A 48 1.23 11.27 0.10
C ILE A 48 0.34 10.04 0.27
N GLY A 49 0.73 8.91 -0.30
CA GLY A 49 -0.07 7.70 -0.22
C GLY A 49 0.49 6.63 -1.12
N SER A 50 -0.27 5.55 -1.28
CA SER A 50 0.13 4.42 -2.14
C SER A 50 -1.09 3.80 -2.80
N LEU A 51 -0.92 3.40 -4.05
CA LEU A 51 -1.82 2.50 -4.74
C LEU A 51 -1.11 1.15 -4.83
N ILE A 52 -1.74 0.09 -4.33
CA ILE A 52 -1.13 -1.24 -4.35
C ILE A 52 -2.17 -2.24 -4.86
N VAL A 53 -1.84 -2.94 -5.94
CA VAL A 53 -2.71 -3.99 -6.48
C VAL A 53 -2.06 -5.34 -6.19
N ILE A 54 -2.80 -6.19 -5.45
CA ILE A 54 -2.30 -7.49 -5.02
C ILE A 54 -3.20 -8.60 -5.55
N ASP A 55 -2.61 -9.77 -5.77
CA ASP A 55 -3.32 -10.97 -6.21
C ASP A 55 -3.38 -11.95 -5.04
N VAL A 56 -4.55 -12.05 -4.43
CA VAL A 56 -4.78 -12.93 -3.27
C VAL A 56 -6.13 -13.62 -3.42
N GLN A 57 -6.37 -14.61 -2.57
CA GLN A 57 -7.49 -15.52 -2.70
C GLN A 57 -8.85 -14.86 -2.42
N ASN A 58 -8.91 -13.94 -1.46
CA ASN A 58 -10.16 -13.31 -1.04
C ASN A 58 -9.88 -11.99 -0.33
N LYS A 59 -10.94 -11.29 0.07
CA LYS A 59 -10.83 -10.00 0.73
C LYS A 59 -10.12 -10.11 2.08
N GLU A 60 -10.39 -11.17 2.84
CA GLU A 60 -9.74 -11.39 4.13
C GLU A 60 -8.23 -11.48 3.99
N ALA A 61 -7.76 -12.17 2.94
CA ALA A 61 -6.33 -12.24 2.65
C ALA A 61 -5.75 -10.87 2.30
N ALA A 62 -6.52 -10.05 1.58
CA ALA A 62 -6.09 -8.69 1.25
C ALA A 62 -6.00 -7.82 2.51
N GLU A 63 -6.97 -7.93 3.39
CA GLU A 63 -6.98 -7.22 4.66
C GLU A 63 -5.79 -7.63 5.53
N LEU A 64 -5.50 -8.92 5.58
CA LEU A 64 -4.37 -9.44 6.36
C LEU A 64 -3.04 -8.93 5.79
N TRP A 65 -2.92 -8.92 4.47
CA TRP A 65 -1.72 -8.37 3.82
C TRP A 65 -1.52 -6.90 4.21
N SER A 66 -2.60 -6.13 4.17
CA SER A 66 -2.57 -4.71 4.53
C SER A 66 -2.14 -4.48 5.98
N ILE A 67 -2.68 -5.27 6.90
CA ILE A 67 -2.37 -5.15 8.34
C ILE A 67 -0.89 -5.41 8.60
N ASN A 68 -0.26 -6.29 7.84
CA ASN A 68 1.12 -6.68 8.04
C ASN A 68 2.13 -5.84 7.25
N ASP A 69 1.65 -4.90 6.44
CA ASP A 69 2.51 -3.96 5.74
C ASP A 69 3.26 -3.08 6.74
N PRO A 70 4.61 -3.01 6.66
CA PRO A 70 5.38 -2.15 7.56
C PRO A 70 4.94 -0.69 7.61
N TYR A 71 4.41 -0.15 6.50
CA TYR A 71 3.83 1.19 6.51
C TYR A 71 2.61 1.26 7.44
N LYS A 72 1.77 0.25 7.40
CA LYS A 72 0.59 0.18 8.27
C LYS A 72 0.99 0.05 9.72
N LYS A 73 1.97 -0.80 10.00
CA LYS A 73 2.48 -1.01 11.36
C LYS A 73 3.13 0.25 11.93
N ALA A 74 3.72 1.07 11.07
CA ALA A 74 4.32 2.35 11.46
C ALA A 74 3.28 3.46 11.64
N ASP A 75 2.00 3.13 11.47
CA ASP A 75 0.89 4.07 11.60
C ASP A 75 1.01 5.25 10.63
N LEU A 76 1.50 4.95 9.42
CA LEU A 76 1.67 5.95 8.37
C LEU A 76 0.33 6.39 7.79
N PHE A 77 -0.61 5.44 7.62
CA PHE A 77 -1.83 5.71 6.86
C PHE A 77 -2.93 6.31 7.73
N LYS A 78 -3.53 7.39 7.23
CA LYS A 78 -4.75 7.96 7.78
C LYS A 78 -5.95 7.09 7.38
N LYS A 79 -5.91 6.51 6.17
CA LYS A 79 -7.03 5.77 5.60
C LYS A 79 -6.51 4.70 4.67
N THR A 80 -7.12 3.51 4.73
CA THR A 80 -6.87 2.43 3.79
C THR A 80 -8.21 1.91 3.31
N GLU A 81 -8.40 1.89 1.99
CA GLU A 81 -9.58 1.30 1.36
C GLU A 81 -9.15 0.15 0.48
N ILE A 82 -9.94 -0.93 0.49
CA ILE A 82 -9.64 -2.13 -0.27
C ILE A 82 -10.82 -2.42 -1.20
N PHE A 83 -10.54 -2.49 -2.50
CA PHE A 83 -11.56 -2.75 -3.51
C PHE A 83 -11.18 -4.00 -4.30
N LYS A 84 -12.16 -4.85 -4.57
CA LYS A 84 -11.96 -5.93 -5.53
C LYS A 84 -11.79 -5.28 -6.90
N PHE A 85 -10.80 -5.74 -7.66
CA PHE A 85 -10.38 -5.06 -8.87
C PHE A 85 -10.26 -6.06 -10.02
N LYS A 86 -10.64 -5.61 -11.21
CA LYS A 86 -10.43 -6.38 -12.42
C LYS A 86 -9.60 -5.55 -13.39
N HIS A 87 -8.46 -6.10 -13.79
CA HIS A 87 -7.55 -5.42 -14.72
C HIS A 87 -8.00 -5.72 -16.15
N LEU A 88 -8.48 -4.71 -16.85
CA LEU A 88 -8.98 -4.87 -18.22
C LEU A 88 -8.02 -4.37 -19.29
N ILE A 89 -7.20 -3.40 -18.98
CA ILE A 89 -6.31 -2.78 -19.97
C ILE A 89 -4.87 -2.77 -19.49
#